data_9971af1cc98696875661151c7f01893d
#
_entry.id   9971af1cc98696875661151c7f01893d
#
_cell.length_a   1.000
_cell.length_b   1.000
_cell.length_c   1.000
_cell.angle_alpha   90.00
_cell.angle_beta   90.00
_cell.angle_gamma   90.00
#
_symmetry.space_group_name_H-M   'P 1'
#
loop_
_entity.id
_entity.type
_entity.pdbx_description
1 polymer ?
#
loop_
_entity_poly.entity_id
_entity_poly.type
_entity_poly.pdbx_seq_one_letter_code
_entity_poly.pdbx_strand_id
1 'polypeptide(L)'
;GAEVLALNYQMCTAAPTAAALTEKMRAMRSAELRAGFCLAGPHREDLEILLDGQPARVFGSQGQQRSCVLAMKLAEATVVGDLFGEHPVLLLDDVLSELDDERQTYLLTRMGEHQTIVTTCDTAAFARTNGKIVMVKGGVVEEA
;
A
#
# COMPACT_ATOMS: atom_id res chain seq x y z
N GLY A 1 -20.80 -6.53 5.11
CA GLY A 1 -21.06 -6.41 3.66
C GLY A 1 -19.75 -6.27 2.93
N ALA A 2 -19.64 -6.79 1.72
CA ALA A 2 -18.43 -6.67 0.93
C ALA A 2 -18.28 -5.23 0.43
N GLU A 3 -17.25 -4.52 0.87
CA GLU A 3 -16.87 -3.20 0.37
C GLU A 3 -16.23 -3.34 -1.02
N VAL A 4 -16.57 -2.46 -1.94
CA VAL A 4 -16.03 -2.47 -3.30
C VAL A 4 -14.91 -1.43 -3.40
N LEU A 5 -13.68 -1.93 -3.56
CA LEU A 5 -12.50 -1.09 -3.83
C LEU A 5 -12.38 -0.84 -5.33
N ALA A 6 -12.24 0.41 -5.73
CA ALA A 6 -11.92 0.81 -7.10
C ALA A 6 -10.72 1.77 -7.10
N LEU A 7 -9.95 1.73 -8.19
CA LEU A 7 -8.79 2.58 -8.38
C LEU A 7 -9.00 3.44 -9.62
N ASN A 8 -8.74 4.74 -9.49
CA ASN A 8 -8.83 5.70 -10.58
C ASN A 8 -7.48 6.40 -10.73
N TYR A 9 -6.77 6.12 -11.83
CA TYR A 9 -5.48 6.75 -12.11
C TYR A 9 -5.67 8.15 -12.66
N GLN A 10 -5.18 9.15 -11.93
CA GLN A 10 -5.28 10.56 -12.28
C GLN A 10 -4.02 11.00 -13.05
N MET A 11 -4.13 11.04 -14.35
CA MET A 11 -3.05 11.52 -15.23
C MET A 11 -2.90 13.03 -15.17
N CYS A 12 -1.68 13.49 -15.25
CA CYS A 12 -1.37 14.92 -15.41
C CYS A 12 -1.61 15.44 -16.86
N THR A 13 -1.93 14.55 -17.81
CA THR A 13 -2.16 14.83 -19.22
C THR A 13 -3.53 14.34 -19.68
N ALA A 14 -4.00 14.82 -20.82
CA ALA A 14 -5.28 14.39 -21.41
C ALA A 14 -5.22 12.98 -22.03
N ALA A 15 -4.03 12.44 -22.28
CA ALA A 15 -3.84 11.12 -22.88
C ALA A 15 -2.51 10.49 -22.37
N PRO A 16 -2.46 9.14 -22.22
CA PRO A 16 -1.26 8.45 -21.74
C PRO A 16 -0.22 8.27 -22.85
N THR A 17 0.21 9.36 -23.46
CA THR A 17 1.19 9.34 -24.56
C THR A 17 2.39 10.22 -24.27
N ALA A 18 3.56 9.80 -24.78
CA ALA A 18 4.79 10.59 -24.67
C ALA A 18 4.65 11.98 -25.32
N ALA A 19 3.86 12.08 -26.42
CA ALA A 19 3.59 13.34 -27.08
C ALA A 19 2.79 14.30 -26.18
N ALA A 20 1.71 13.84 -25.57
CA ALA A 20 0.90 14.65 -24.65
C ALA A 20 1.71 15.11 -23.41
N LEU A 21 2.55 14.23 -22.87
CA LEU A 21 3.45 14.59 -21.77
C LEU A 21 4.47 15.66 -22.20
N THR A 22 5.09 15.49 -23.37
CA THR A 22 6.06 16.44 -23.90
C THR A 22 5.43 17.83 -24.12
N GLU A 23 4.22 17.87 -24.65
CA GLU A 23 3.47 19.11 -24.85
C GLU A 23 3.15 19.78 -23.50
N LYS A 24 2.67 19.02 -22.51
CA LYS A 24 2.42 19.52 -21.17
C LYS A 24 3.69 20.08 -20.51
N MET A 25 4.82 19.38 -20.60
CA MET A 25 6.10 19.85 -20.07
C MET A 25 6.56 21.14 -20.75
N ARG A 26 6.40 21.25 -22.07
CA ARG A 26 6.71 22.48 -22.80
C ARG A 26 5.84 23.64 -22.33
N ALA A 27 4.54 23.43 -22.21
CA ALA A 27 3.59 24.44 -21.73
C ALA A 27 3.89 24.93 -20.30
N MET A 28 4.37 24.02 -19.41
CA MET A 28 4.69 24.35 -18.03
C MET A 28 6.09 24.92 -17.81
N ARG A 29 6.98 24.89 -18.81
CA ARG A 29 8.40 25.23 -18.64
C ARG A 29 8.65 26.59 -17.98
N SER A 30 7.94 27.65 -18.38
CA SER A 30 8.11 28.98 -17.79
C SER A 30 7.62 29.07 -16.34
N ALA A 31 6.60 28.29 -15.98
CA ALA A 31 6.13 28.18 -14.61
C ALA A 31 7.10 27.38 -13.74
N GLU A 32 7.66 26.30 -14.27
CA GLU A 32 8.65 25.46 -13.59
C GLU A 32 9.93 26.22 -13.29
N LEU A 33 10.42 27.03 -14.24
CA LEU A 33 11.59 27.88 -14.02
C LEU A 33 11.37 28.91 -12.90
N ARG A 34 10.16 29.46 -12.77
CA ARG A 34 9.82 30.36 -11.66
C ARG A 34 9.65 29.64 -10.33
N ALA A 35 9.09 28.41 -10.35
CA ALA A 35 8.80 27.61 -9.16
C ALA A 35 10.06 26.91 -8.62
N GLY A 36 11.06 26.64 -9.47
CA GLY A 36 12.26 25.89 -9.11
C GLY A 36 12.07 24.38 -9.04
N PHE A 37 10.91 23.85 -9.49
CA PHE A 37 10.62 22.40 -9.51
C PHE A 37 9.69 22.03 -10.67
N CYS A 38 9.69 20.75 -11.07
CA CYS A 38 8.85 20.24 -12.14
C CYS A 38 7.37 20.22 -11.76
N LEU A 39 6.50 20.77 -12.64
CA LEU A 39 5.04 20.82 -12.46
C LEU A 39 4.30 19.80 -13.33
N ALA A 40 4.98 19.17 -14.29
CA ALA A 40 4.43 18.14 -15.17
C ALA A 40 5.32 16.89 -15.16
N GLY A 41 4.71 15.72 -15.16
CA GLY A 41 5.42 14.44 -15.19
C GLY A 41 4.72 13.37 -14.36
N PRO A 42 5.16 12.10 -14.43
CA PRO A 42 4.56 10.99 -13.70
C PRO A 42 4.54 11.20 -12.17
N HIS A 43 5.49 11.96 -11.63
CA HIS A 43 5.54 12.32 -10.20
C HIS A 43 4.44 13.30 -9.76
N ARG A 44 3.61 13.80 -10.68
CA ARG A 44 2.43 14.64 -10.45
C ARG A 44 1.12 13.92 -10.69
N GLU A 45 1.21 12.68 -11.07
CA GLU A 45 0.06 11.80 -11.22
C GLU A 45 -0.30 11.19 -9.86
N ASP A 46 -1.56 10.80 -9.71
CA ASP A 46 -2.07 10.26 -8.45
C ASP A 46 -2.94 9.03 -8.70
N LEU A 47 -3.12 8.24 -7.66
CA LEU A 47 -4.00 7.08 -7.65
C LEU A 47 -5.13 7.34 -6.63
N GLU A 48 -6.29 7.70 -7.15
CA GLU A 48 -7.46 7.87 -6.30
C GLU A 48 -8.05 6.52 -5.95
N ILE A 49 -8.17 6.28 -4.65
CA ILE A 49 -8.77 5.06 -4.10
C ILE A 49 -10.23 5.37 -3.77
N LEU A 50 -11.14 4.63 -4.38
CA LEU A 50 -12.56 4.72 -4.12
C LEU A 50 -13.03 3.49 -3.34
N LEU A 51 -13.83 3.72 -2.31
CA LEU A 51 -14.51 2.68 -1.54
C LEU A 51 -16.02 2.91 -1.69
N ASP A 52 -16.72 1.92 -2.23
CA ASP A 52 -18.16 2.03 -2.58
C ASP A 52 -18.47 3.29 -3.42
N GLY A 53 -17.57 3.66 -4.34
CA GLY A 53 -17.70 4.80 -5.23
C GLY A 53 -17.38 6.16 -4.58
N GLN A 54 -16.95 6.20 -3.31
CA GLN A 54 -16.56 7.42 -2.61
C GLN A 54 -15.05 7.47 -2.37
N PRO A 55 -14.38 8.64 -2.47
CA PRO A 55 -12.97 8.78 -2.16
C PRO A 55 -12.62 8.32 -0.74
N ALA A 56 -11.87 7.22 -0.62
CA ALA A 56 -11.52 6.61 0.67
C ALA A 56 -10.77 7.57 1.60
N ARG A 57 -9.97 8.47 1.04
CA ARG A 57 -9.22 9.49 1.79
C ARG A 57 -10.13 10.48 2.55
N VAL A 58 -11.33 10.75 2.01
CA VAL A 58 -12.25 11.76 2.57
C VAL A 58 -13.34 11.12 3.40
N PHE A 59 -13.92 10.03 2.92
CA PHE A 59 -15.11 9.41 3.48
C PHE A 59 -14.84 8.09 4.20
N GLY A 60 -13.68 7.47 3.97
CA GLY A 60 -13.31 6.22 4.63
C GLY A 60 -12.94 6.43 6.09
N SER A 61 -13.37 5.50 6.96
CA SER A 61 -12.86 5.42 8.33
C SER A 61 -11.34 5.12 8.32
N GLN A 62 -10.66 5.36 9.43
CA GLN A 62 -9.21 5.04 9.54
C GLN A 62 -8.93 3.57 9.24
N GLY A 63 -9.73 2.65 9.76
CA GLY A 63 -9.59 1.21 9.49
C GLY A 63 -9.80 0.87 8.02
N GLN A 64 -10.78 1.50 7.35
CA GLN A 64 -10.99 1.34 5.90
C GLN A 64 -9.81 1.87 5.08
N GLN A 65 -9.31 3.06 5.39
CA GLN A 65 -8.15 3.64 4.68
C GLN A 65 -6.91 2.74 4.81
N ARG A 66 -6.64 2.23 6.02
CA ARG A 66 -5.54 1.29 6.27
C ARG A 66 -5.71 -0.03 5.53
N SER A 67 -6.92 -0.57 5.51
CA SER A 67 -7.24 -1.77 4.73
C SER A 67 -7.02 -1.58 3.24
N CYS A 68 -7.37 -0.41 2.69
CA CYS A 68 -7.08 -0.07 1.30
C CYS A 68 -5.57 -0.06 1.01
N VAL A 69 -4.78 0.60 1.85
CA VAL A 69 -3.32 0.65 1.70
C VAL A 69 -2.71 -0.75 1.78
N LEU A 70 -3.17 -1.56 2.73
CA LEU A 70 -2.70 -2.93 2.89
C LEU A 70 -3.04 -3.81 1.68
N ALA A 71 -4.28 -3.72 1.18
CA ALA A 71 -4.71 -4.44 -0.03
C ALA A 71 -3.84 -4.07 -1.24
N MET A 72 -3.50 -2.79 -1.39
CA MET A 72 -2.60 -2.32 -2.45
C MET A 72 -1.19 -2.88 -2.29
N LYS A 73 -0.65 -2.93 -1.06
CA LYS A 73 0.68 -3.50 -0.79
C LYS A 73 0.74 -5.01 -1.08
N LEU A 74 -0.31 -5.75 -0.76
CA LEU A 74 -0.41 -7.16 -1.11
C LEU A 74 -0.52 -7.36 -2.63
N ALA A 75 -1.29 -6.53 -3.32
CA ALA A 75 -1.38 -6.55 -4.78
C ALA A 75 -0.03 -6.22 -5.44
N GLU A 76 0.71 -5.22 -4.92
CA GLU A 76 2.07 -4.90 -5.36
C GLU A 76 3.01 -6.09 -5.21
N ALA A 77 2.97 -6.79 -4.06
CA ALA A 77 3.76 -8.00 -3.83
C ALA A 77 3.43 -9.13 -4.83
N THR A 78 2.15 -9.31 -5.15
CA THR A 78 1.72 -10.27 -6.17
C THR A 78 2.28 -9.91 -7.54
N VAL A 79 2.15 -8.65 -7.97
CA VAL A 79 2.69 -8.18 -9.26
C VAL A 79 4.21 -8.36 -9.34
N VAL A 80 4.93 -8.07 -8.24
CA VAL A 80 6.39 -8.30 -8.18
C VAL A 80 6.71 -9.79 -8.32
N GLY A 81 5.98 -10.66 -7.63
CA GLY A 81 6.12 -12.11 -7.75
C GLY A 81 5.91 -12.60 -9.19
N ASP A 82 4.86 -12.12 -9.85
CA ASP A 82 4.54 -12.48 -11.25
C ASP A 82 5.62 -12.00 -12.23
N LEU A 83 6.19 -10.82 -12.01
CA LEU A 83 7.21 -10.24 -12.89
C LEU A 83 8.58 -10.87 -12.74
N PHE A 84 8.98 -11.25 -11.53
CA PHE A 84 10.33 -11.73 -11.24
C PHE A 84 10.39 -13.24 -11.00
N GLY A 85 9.25 -13.93 -10.90
CA GLY A 85 9.17 -15.36 -10.60
C GLY A 85 9.53 -15.74 -9.16
N GLU A 86 9.69 -14.74 -8.29
CA GLU A 86 10.01 -14.90 -6.87
C GLU A 86 9.13 -13.95 -6.03
N HIS A 87 8.53 -14.48 -5.00
CA HIS A 87 7.72 -13.65 -4.09
C HIS A 87 8.61 -12.76 -3.22
N PRO A 88 8.29 -11.47 -3.09
CA PRO A 88 9.03 -10.56 -2.21
C PRO A 88 8.80 -10.92 -0.74
N VAL A 89 9.75 -10.54 0.11
CA VAL A 89 9.59 -10.57 1.57
C VAL A 89 8.68 -9.42 1.99
N LEU A 90 7.61 -9.72 2.72
CA LEU A 90 6.72 -8.71 3.28
C LEU A 90 7.22 -8.25 4.64
N LEU A 91 7.33 -6.95 4.81
CA LEU A 91 7.66 -6.32 6.10
C LEU A 91 6.45 -5.52 6.57
N LEU A 92 5.84 -5.94 7.67
CA LEU A 92 4.62 -5.35 8.23
C LEU A 92 4.92 -4.84 9.65
N ASP A 93 4.98 -3.52 9.78
CA ASP A 93 5.31 -2.87 11.05
C ASP A 93 4.03 -2.39 11.75
N ASP A 94 3.71 -3.01 12.89
CA ASP A 94 2.56 -2.76 13.78
C ASP A 94 1.18 -2.68 13.07
N VAL A 95 1.03 -3.37 11.92
CA VAL A 95 -0.18 -3.28 11.10
C VAL A 95 -1.38 -3.94 11.77
N LEU A 96 -1.14 -4.99 12.58
CA LEU A 96 -2.21 -5.79 13.17
C LEU A 96 -2.98 -5.05 14.28
N SER A 97 -2.32 -4.19 15.05
CA SER A 97 -2.94 -3.42 16.14
C SER A 97 -4.07 -2.50 15.66
N GLU A 98 -4.08 -2.19 14.37
CA GLU A 98 -4.96 -1.21 13.75
C GLU A 98 -6.13 -1.83 12.96
N LEU A 99 -6.19 -3.16 12.91
CA LEU A 99 -7.21 -3.93 12.19
C LEU A 99 -8.16 -4.62 13.16
N ASP A 100 -9.42 -4.76 12.75
CA ASP A 100 -10.38 -5.63 13.43
C ASP A 100 -10.05 -7.12 13.20
N ASP A 101 -10.64 -8.00 14.00
CA ASP A 101 -10.38 -9.44 13.99
C ASP A 101 -10.60 -10.10 12.62
N GLU A 102 -11.59 -9.66 11.85
CA GLU A 102 -11.90 -10.20 10.53
C GLU A 102 -10.80 -9.85 9.54
N ARG A 103 -10.36 -8.59 9.52
CA ARG A 103 -9.26 -8.11 8.67
C ARG A 103 -7.91 -8.68 9.07
N GLN A 104 -7.64 -8.82 10.38
CA GLN A 104 -6.46 -9.53 10.87
C GLN A 104 -6.41 -10.97 10.35
N THR A 105 -7.51 -11.71 10.48
CA THR A 105 -7.61 -13.10 10.02
C THR A 105 -7.41 -13.21 8.51
N TYR A 106 -8.00 -12.31 7.75
CA TYR A 106 -7.82 -12.26 6.30
C TYR A 106 -6.35 -12.02 5.93
N LEU A 107 -5.70 -11.03 6.55
CA LEU A 107 -4.31 -10.71 6.33
C LEU A 107 -3.40 -11.91 6.64
N LEU A 108 -3.55 -12.48 7.84
CA LEU A 108 -2.74 -13.62 8.28
C LEU A 108 -2.88 -14.83 7.35
N THR A 109 -4.05 -15.06 6.79
CA THR A 109 -4.28 -16.13 5.80
C THR A 109 -3.50 -15.86 4.50
N ARG A 110 -3.53 -14.63 4.01
CA ARG A 110 -2.81 -14.25 2.78
C ARG A 110 -1.30 -14.21 2.94
N MET A 111 -0.82 -13.90 4.14
CA MET A 111 0.62 -13.90 4.45
C MET A 111 1.27 -15.28 4.33
N GLY A 112 0.49 -16.37 4.46
CA GLY A 112 1.01 -17.74 4.33
C GLY A 112 1.62 -18.08 2.97
N GLU A 113 1.36 -17.28 1.95
CA GLU A 113 1.92 -17.41 0.61
C GLU A 113 3.28 -16.71 0.44
N HIS A 114 3.70 -15.88 1.42
CA HIS A 114 4.91 -15.07 1.38
C HIS A 114 5.77 -15.26 2.62
N GLN A 115 7.09 -15.12 2.48
CA GLN A 115 7.95 -14.90 3.65
C GLN A 115 7.60 -13.53 4.24
N THR A 116 7.12 -13.53 5.48
CA THR A 116 6.63 -12.30 6.10
C THR A 116 7.28 -12.08 7.45
N ILE A 117 7.70 -10.85 7.72
CA ILE A 117 8.17 -10.40 9.04
C ILE A 117 7.16 -9.37 9.54
N VAL A 118 6.59 -9.64 10.70
CA VAL A 118 5.58 -8.76 11.32
C VAL A 118 6.07 -8.32 12.69
N THR A 119 6.02 -7.02 12.95
CA THR A 119 6.20 -6.50 14.31
C THR A 119 4.84 -6.19 14.93
N THR A 120 4.71 -6.42 16.23
CA THR A 120 3.51 -6.06 16.99
C THR A 120 3.79 -6.03 18.47
N CYS A 121 3.00 -5.24 19.21
CA CYS A 121 2.96 -5.27 20.67
C CYS A 121 1.90 -6.26 21.20
N ASP A 122 0.98 -6.74 20.33
CA ASP A 122 -0.07 -7.72 20.70
C ASP A 122 0.32 -9.12 20.24
N THR A 123 0.59 -9.99 21.20
CA THR A 123 0.96 -11.39 20.93
C THR A 123 -0.25 -12.30 20.70
N ALA A 124 -1.47 -11.88 21.06
CA ALA A 124 -2.67 -12.71 20.93
C ALA A 124 -3.04 -12.97 19.45
N ALA A 125 -2.76 -12.04 18.58
CA ALA A 125 -3.00 -12.19 17.14
C ALA A 125 -2.19 -13.34 16.51
N PHE A 126 -0.99 -13.62 17.06
CA PHE A 126 -0.10 -14.66 16.52
C PHE A 126 -0.35 -16.07 17.07
N ALA A 127 -1.10 -16.22 18.15
CA ALA A 127 -1.50 -17.55 18.65
C ALA A 127 -2.24 -18.40 17.60
N ARG A 128 -2.70 -17.75 16.52
CA ARG A 128 -3.41 -18.38 15.39
C ARG A 128 -2.50 -18.68 14.17
N THR A 129 -1.20 -18.39 14.26
CA THR A 129 -0.25 -18.61 13.17
C THR A 129 0.79 -19.64 13.56
N ASN A 130 1.30 -20.38 12.57
CA ASN A 130 2.43 -21.31 12.75
C ASN A 130 3.79 -20.60 12.56
N GLY A 131 3.83 -19.27 12.67
CA GLY A 131 5.05 -18.49 12.50
C GLY A 131 6.00 -18.63 13.69
N LYS A 132 7.29 -18.39 13.44
CA LYS A 132 8.29 -18.29 14.49
C LYS A 132 8.08 -16.97 15.25
N ILE A 133 7.92 -17.04 16.56
CA ILE A 133 7.79 -15.86 17.42
C ILE A 133 9.16 -15.51 17.99
N VAL A 134 9.52 -14.25 17.90
CA VAL A 134 10.76 -13.69 18.42
C VAL A 134 10.40 -12.53 19.34
N MET A 135 10.77 -12.62 20.59
CA MET A 135 10.53 -11.57 21.59
C MET A 135 11.71 -10.60 21.61
N VAL A 136 11.41 -9.29 21.60
CA VAL A 136 12.42 -8.25 21.76
C VAL A 136 12.13 -7.46 23.03
N LYS A 137 13.01 -7.52 24.00
CA LYS A 137 12.87 -6.85 25.29
C LYS A 137 14.18 -6.17 25.69
N GLY A 138 14.12 -4.86 25.94
CA GLY A 138 15.29 -4.10 26.35
C GLY A 138 16.47 -4.15 25.35
N GLY A 139 16.19 -4.29 24.05
CA GLY A 139 17.20 -4.43 22.99
C GLY A 139 17.81 -5.84 22.86
N VAL A 140 17.32 -6.81 23.63
CA VAL A 140 17.74 -8.22 23.55
C VAL A 140 16.69 -9.03 22.81
N VAL A 141 17.14 -9.94 21.95
CA VAL A 141 16.30 -10.84 21.16
C VAL A 141 16.27 -12.21 21.86
N GLU A 142 15.08 -12.70 22.16
CA GLU A 142 14.84 -14.00 22.76
C GLU A 142 13.91 -14.82 21.87
N GLU A 143 14.20 -16.11 21.64
CA GLU A 143 13.25 -17.02 21.00
C GLU A 143 12.17 -17.41 22.02
N ALA A 144 10.90 -17.29 21.59
CA ALA A 144 9.76 -17.65 22.42
C ALA A 144 9.46 -19.16 22.36
#